data_320c6e5bc010ae22ba2359dd4a667bf0
#
_entry.id   320c6e5bc010ae22ba2359dd4a667bf0
#
_cell.length_a   1.000
_cell.length_b   1.000
_cell.length_c   1.000
_cell.angle_alpha   90.00
_cell.angle_beta   90.00
_cell.angle_gamma   90.00
#
_symmetry.space_group_name_H-M   'P 1'
#
loop_
_entity.id
_entity.type
_entity.pdbx_description
1 polymer ?
#
loop_
_entity_poly.entity_id
_entity_poly.type
_entity_poly.pdbx_seq_one_letter_code
_entity_poly.pdbx_strand_id
1 'polypeptide(L)'
;MGKSVFITGASSGIGRSCALRFAETGVELILTARRHDRLQALAEQIRNTYQTIVYTLSFDVTHAGEMQSAIESLPRHLRCPDILINNAGLALGLKPFHEASYDHWDTMIDTNVKGLLNLSRFISPMMVQRGSGHIINIGSIAGKEVYPNGNIYCATKAAVDSLTKAMRIDLLPYGIRVSQVAPGAVETEFSVVRFEGDEERAKSVYAGYKPLSAGDVADVVLWVAQQPPHVNISDVLVMPAAQASASIFHKKF
;
A
#
# COMPACT_ATOMS: atom_id res chain seq x y z
N MET A 1 6.00 11.46 15.86
CA MET A 1 6.07 10.52 14.73
C MET A 1 6.86 9.30 15.18
N GLY A 2 6.60 8.11 14.68
CA GLY A 2 7.36 6.90 14.99
C GLY A 2 8.83 7.01 14.58
N LYS A 3 9.67 6.14 15.15
CA LYS A 3 11.11 6.11 14.84
C LYS A 3 11.45 5.26 13.61
N SER A 4 10.57 4.33 13.24
CA SER A 4 10.77 3.40 12.12
C SER A 4 9.49 3.13 11.34
N VAL A 5 9.61 3.02 10.01
CA VAL A 5 8.49 2.80 9.09
C VAL A 5 8.78 1.63 8.17
N PHE A 6 7.90 0.64 8.16
CA PHE A 6 7.95 -0.51 7.28
C PHE A 6 6.98 -0.31 6.10
N ILE A 7 7.48 -0.39 4.86
CA ILE A 7 6.69 -0.13 3.65
C ILE A 7 6.77 -1.32 2.72
N THR A 8 5.62 -1.92 2.38
CA THR A 8 5.55 -2.98 1.38
C THR A 8 5.31 -2.42 -0.03
N GLY A 9 5.81 -3.12 -1.06
CA GLY A 9 5.68 -2.68 -2.44
C GLY A 9 6.45 -1.37 -2.73
N ALA A 10 7.56 -1.14 -2.04
CA ALA A 10 8.32 0.11 -2.09
C ALA A 10 9.09 0.33 -3.41
N SER A 11 9.18 -0.66 -4.30
CA SER A 11 9.99 -0.56 -5.54
C SER A 11 9.36 0.32 -6.62
N SER A 12 8.11 0.78 -6.48
CA SER A 12 7.43 1.63 -7.47
C SER A 12 6.21 2.36 -6.88
N GLY A 13 5.62 3.27 -7.66
CA GLY A 13 4.33 3.89 -7.40
C GLY A 13 4.21 4.51 -6.01
N ILE A 14 3.06 4.27 -5.38
CA ILE A 14 2.73 4.85 -4.07
C ILE A 14 3.74 4.45 -2.99
N GLY A 15 4.16 3.17 -2.95
CA GLY A 15 5.13 2.70 -1.95
C GLY A 15 6.49 3.40 -2.06
N ARG A 16 6.98 3.62 -3.30
CA ARG A 16 8.21 4.39 -3.55
C ARG A 16 8.05 5.85 -3.11
N SER A 17 6.93 6.47 -3.43
CA SER A 17 6.66 7.85 -3.03
C SER A 17 6.52 8.00 -1.51
N CYS A 18 5.87 7.04 -0.84
CA CYS A 18 5.84 6.98 0.62
C CYS A 18 7.27 6.90 1.20
N ALA A 19 8.13 6.02 0.66
CA ALA A 19 9.50 5.89 1.14
C ALA A 19 10.27 7.23 1.06
N LEU A 20 10.11 7.98 -0.04
CA LEU A 20 10.72 9.30 -0.21
C LEU A 20 10.16 10.32 0.79
N ARG A 21 8.83 10.42 0.94
CA ARG A 21 8.20 11.35 1.88
C ARG A 21 8.57 11.07 3.35
N PHE A 22 8.62 9.81 3.73
CA PHE A 22 9.04 9.45 5.08
C PHE A 22 10.55 9.68 5.31
N ALA A 23 11.39 9.50 4.28
CA ALA A 23 12.82 9.81 4.36
C ALA A 23 13.08 11.27 4.72
N GLU A 24 12.30 12.21 4.17
CA GLU A 24 12.36 13.65 4.49
C GLU A 24 12.18 13.96 5.98
N THR A 25 11.57 13.05 6.74
CA THR A 25 11.31 13.23 8.17
C THR A 25 12.40 12.63 9.07
N GLY A 26 13.43 12.01 8.50
CA GLY A 26 14.57 11.42 9.23
C GLY A 26 14.26 10.15 9.99
N VAL A 27 13.14 9.44 9.69
CA VAL A 27 12.79 8.16 10.31
C VAL A 27 13.52 7.01 9.64
N GLU A 28 13.85 5.95 10.40
CA GLU A 28 14.42 4.74 9.81
C GLU A 28 13.41 4.02 8.92
N LEU A 29 13.84 3.56 7.75
CA LEU A 29 12.98 2.92 6.76
C LEU A 29 13.32 1.44 6.60
N ILE A 30 12.28 0.62 6.56
CA ILE A 30 12.35 -0.79 6.18
C ILE A 30 11.52 -0.90 4.91
N LEU A 31 12.19 -1.09 3.78
CA LEU A 31 11.55 -1.13 2.46
C LEU A 31 11.52 -2.56 1.96
N THR A 32 10.36 -3.02 1.49
CA THR A 32 10.27 -4.36 0.91
C THR A 32 9.57 -4.39 -0.43
N ALA A 33 10.07 -5.24 -1.31
CA ALA A 33 9.50 -5.56 -2.62
C ALA A 33 10.16 -6.82 -3.19
N ARG A 34 9.57 -7.38 -4.26
CA ARG A 34 10.15 -8.51 -5.01
C ARG A 34 11.34 -8.10 -5.88
N ARG A 35 11.31 -6.86 -6.43
CA ARG A 35 12.32 -6.34 -7.37
C ARG A 35 13.51 -5.77 -6.61
N HIS A 36 14.49 -6.64 -6.33
CA HIS A 36 15.66 -6.32 -5.53
C HIS A 36 16.42 -5.10 -6.05
N ASP A 37 16.77 -5.07 -7.34
CA ASP A 37 17.60 -4.00 -7.92
C ASP A 37 16.95 -2.62 -7.79
N ARG A 38 15.64 -2.53 -8.04
CA ARG A 38 14.89 -1.28 -7.87
C ARG A 38 14.81 -0.84 -6.41
N LEU A 39 14.73 -1.81 -5.50
CA LEU A 39 14.70 -1.54 -4.07
C LEU A 39 16.03 -1.01 -3.57
N GLN A 40 17.15 -1.59 -4.04
CA GLN A 40 18.50 -1.11 -3.73
C GLN A 40 18.74 0.29 -4.30
N ALA A 41 18.39 0.53 -5.56
CA ALA A 41 18.53 1.86 -6.17
C ALA A 41 17.74 2.94 -5.40
N LEU A 42 16.51 2.62 -4.94
CA LEU A 42 15.74 3.53 -4.10
C LEU A 42 16.42 3.78 -2.75
N ALA A 43 16.93 2.75 -2.12
CA ALA A 43 17.62 2.87 -0.84
C ALA A 43 18.88 3.73 -0.95
N GLU A 44 19.67 3.57 -2.00
CA GLU A 44 20.83 4.42 -2.30
C GLU A 44 20.43 5.88 -2.55
N GLN A 45 19.40 6.11 -3.35
CA GLN A 45 18.85 7.45 -3.56
C GLN A 45 18.47 8.11 -2.24
N ILE A 46 17.76 7.40 -1.36
CA ILE A 46 17.31 7.92 -0.07
C ILE A 46 18.50 8.22 0.84
N ARG A 47 19.46 7.31 0.96
CA ARG A 47 20.66 7.50 1.79
C ARG A 47 21.46 8.72 1.35
N ASN A 48 21.64 8.88 0.03
CA ASN A 48 22.42 9.99 -0.52
C ASN A 48 21.71 11.35 -0.39
N THR A 49 20.38 11.37 -0.51
CA THR A 49 19.61 12.63 -0.51
C THR A 49 19.25 13.09 0.90
N TYR A 50 18.85 12.16 1.77
CA TYR A 50 18.25 12.49 3.08
C TYR A 50 19.08 12.03 4.26
N GLN A 51 20.20 11.31 4.04
CA GLN A 51 21.04 10.68 5.07
C GLN A 51 20.25 9.76 6.03
N THR A 52 19.15 9.20 5.53
CA THR A 52 18.23 8.35 6.27
C THR A 52 18.74 6.90 6.29
N ILE A 53 18.62 6.24 7.44
CA ILE A 53 18.93 4.81 7.56
C ILE A 53 17.84 4.01 6.84
N VAL A 54 18.25 3.18 5.87
CA VAL A 54 17.33 2.36 5.07
C VAL A 54 17.77 0.91 5.06
N TYR A 55 16.88 0.02 5.44
CA TYR A 55 17.00 -1.43 5.30
C TYR A 55 16.11 -1.92 4.15
N THR A 56 16.61 -2.85 3.39
CA THR A 56 15.88 -3.45 2.25
C THR A 56 15.70 -4.94 2.47
N LEU A 57 14.48 -5.43 2.27
CA LEU A 57 14.13 -6.84 2.36
C LEU A 57 13.46 -7.27 1.05
N SER A 58 14.04 -8.25 0.35
CA SER A 58 13.45 -8.77 -0.88
C SER A 58 12.73 -10.06 -0.60
N PHE A 59 11.39 -10.01 -0.67
CA PHE A 59 10.51 -11.19 -0.57
C PHE A 59 9.15 -10.91 -1.25
N ASP A 60 8.40 -11.97 -1.52
CA ASP A 60 7.00 -11.86 -1.91
C ASP A 60 6.13 -11.92 -0.64
N VAL A 61 5.20 -10.95 -0.49
CA VAL A 61 4.28 -10.89 0.66
C VAL A 61 3.35 -12.10 0.76
N THR A 62 3.21 -12.85 -0.33
CA THR A 62 2.42 -14.08 -0.38
C THR A 62 3.12 -15.26 0.31
N HIS A 63 4.45 -15.21 0.46
CA HIS A 63 5.27 -16.25 1.05
C HIS A 63 5.60 -15.95 2.53
N ALA A 64 4.71 -16.39 3.44
CA ALA A 64 4.82 -16.09 4.87
C ALA A 64 6.17 -16.53 5.49
N GLY A 65 6.73 -17.67 5.09
CA GLY A 65 8.02 -18.15 5.61
C GLY A 65 9.22 -17.29 5.18
N GLU A 66 9.27 -16.88 3.90
CA GLU A 66 10.31 -15.96 3.41
C GLU A 66 10.20 -14.60 4.10
N MET A 67 8.99 -14.07 4.23
CA MET A 67 8.70 -12.83 4.94
C MET A 67 9.20 -12.88 6.38
N GLN A 68 8.86 -13.95 7.12
CA GLN A 68 9.30 -14.13 8.50
C GLN A 68 10.82 -14.13 8.61
N SER A 69 11.50 -14.98 7.82
CA SER A 69 12.96 -15.09 7.81
C SER A 69 13.63 -13.75 7.48
N ALA A 70 13.08 -13.01 6.51
CA ALA A 70 13.58 -11.68 6.13
C ALA A 70 13.45 -10.67 7.28
N ILE A 71 12.30 -10.62 7.96
CA ILE A 71 12.08 -9.70 9.09
C ILE A 71 12.96 -10.08 10.28
N GLU A 72 13.14 -11.37 10.56
CA GLU A 72 14.01 -11.87 11.63
C GLU A 72 15.50 -11.58 11.38
N SER A 73 15.92 -11.33 10.14
CA SER A 73 17.27 -10.89 9.80
C SER A 73 17.56 -9.42 10.17
N LEU A 74 16.52 -8.60 10.39
CA LEU A 74 16.68 -7.21 10.79
C LEU A 74 17.30 -7.08 12.19
N PRO A 75 17.96 -5.96 12.48
CA PRO A 75 18.32 -5.58 13.84
C PRO A 75 17.08 -5.66 14.76
N ARG A 76 17.26 -6.15 15.98
CA ARG A 76 16.14 -6.47 16.89
C ARG A 76 15.15 -5.31 17.09
N HIS A 77 15.66 -4.07 17.17
CA HIS A 77 14.84 -2.87 17.38
C HIS A 77 13.93 -2.52 16.18
N LEU A 78 14.25 -3.03 14.98
CA LEU A 78 13.48 -2.78 13.75
C LEU A 78 12.45 -3.87 13.41
N ARG A 79 12.49 -5.01 14.10
CA ARG A 79 11.53 -6.09 13.86
C ARG A 79 10.11 -5.71 14.24
N CYS A 80 9.96 -4.71 15.12
CA CYS A 80 8.68 -4.12 15.50
C CYS A 80 8.64 -2.65 15.08
N PRO A 81 8.29 -2.32 13.83
CA PRO A 81 8.25 -0.94 13.37
C PRO A 81 7.19 -0.14 14.12
N ASP A 82 7.36 1.19 14.17
CA ASP A 82 6.35 2.09 14.74
C ASP A 82 5.16 2.26 13.80
N ILE A 83 5.44 2.24 12.48
CA ILE A 83 4.42 2.36 11.45
C ILE A 83 4.59 1.23 10.44
N LEU A 84 3.51 0.51 10.14
CA LEU A 84 3.43 -0.47 9.06
C LEU A 84 2.55 0.08 7.95
N ILE A 85 3.09 0.22 6.74
CA ILE A 85 2.34 0.62 5.55
C ILE A 85 2.17 -0.60 4.63
N ASN A 86 0.99 -1.18 4.65
CA ASN A 86 0.58 -2.26 3.76
C ASN A 86 0.17 -1.65 2.41
N ASN A 87 1.15 -1.47 1.52
CA ASN A 87 0.94 -0.91 0.19
C ASN A 87 1.05 -1.95 -0.93
N ALA A 88 1.75 -3.07 -0.73
CA ALA A 88 1.84 -4.12 -1.75
C ALA A 88 0.45 -4.55 -2.23
N GLY A 89 0.25 -4.50 -3.54
CA GLY A 89 -1.01 -4.85 -4.17
C GLY A 89 -0.95 -4.64 -5.68
N LEU A 90 -1.84 -5.31 -6.40
CA LEU A 90 -1.94 -5.25 -7.85
C LEU A 90 -3.39 -5.47 -8.31
N ALA A 91 -3.64 -5.14 -9.59
CA ALA A 91 -4.79 -5.63 -10.34
C ALA A 91 -4.30 -6.32 -11.61
N LEU A 92 -5.03 -7.33 -12.06
CA LEU A 92 -4.79 -8.04 -13.30
C LEU A 92 -6.08 -8.16 -14.11
N GLY A 93 -5.96 -7.86 -15.40
CA GLY A 93 -7.06 -7.93 -16.34
C GLY A 93 -8.18 -6.89 -16.10
N LEU A 94 -9.07 -6.82 -17.07
CA LEU A 94 -10.28 -6.01 -17.03
C LEU A 94 -11.30 -6.64 -18.00
N LYS A 95 -11.78 -7.84 -17.66
CA LYS A 95 -12.75 -8.62 -18.45
C LYS A 95 -14.05 -8.80 -17.67
N PRO A 96 -15.18 -9.06 -18.34
CA PRO A 96 -16.40 -9.49 -17.69
C PRO A 96 -16.14 -10.71 -16.78
N PHE A 97 -16.97 -10.89 -15.75
CA PHE A 97 -16.76 -11.92 -14.73
C PHE A 97 -16.61 -13.35 -15.32
N HIS A 98 -17.44 -13.69 -16.31
CA HIS A 98 -17.44 -15.01 -16.95
C HIS A 98 -16.27 -15.24 -17.93
N GLU A 99 -15.45 -14.23 -18.22
CA GLU A 99 -14.28 -14.30 -19.09
C GLU A 99 -12.97 -14.07 -18.33
N ALA A 100 -13.05 -13.82 -17.05
CA ALA A 100 -11.88 -13.48 -16.25
C ALA A 100 -11.03 -14.73 -15.95
N SER A 101 -9.70 -14.57 -15.84
CA SER A 101 -8.76 -15.65 -15.55
C SER A 101 -8.77 -16.02 -14.08
N TYR A 102 -8.82 -17.32 -13.78
CA TYR A 102 -8.65 -17.84 -12.42
C TYR A 102 -7.27 -17.51 -11.84
N ASP A 103 -6.20 -17.60 -12.64
CA ASP A 103 -4.84 -17.26 -12.19
C ASP A 103 -4.72 -15.78 -11.78
N HIS A 104 -5.42 -14.88 -12.50
CA HIS A 104 -5.49 -13.48 -12.12
C HIS A 104 -6.25 -13.31 -10.79
N TRP A 105 -7.31 -14.07 -10.56
CA TRP A 105 -8.07 -14.02 -9.32
C TRP A 105 -7.22 -14.46 -8.14
N ASP A 106 -6.57 -15.62 -8.25
CA ASP A 106 -5.71 -16.17 -7.21
C ASP A 106 -4.56 -15.19 -6.89
N THR A 107 -3.89 -14.68 -7.91
CA THR A 107 -2.81 -13.70 -7.75
C THR A 107 -3.29 -12.44 -7.02
N MET A 108 -4.46 -11.90 -7.36
CA MET A 108 -5.02 -10.72 -6.70
C MET A 108 -5.42 -11.01 -5.25
N ILE A 109 -6.04 -12.15 -4.97
CA ILE A 109 -6.43 -12.55 -3.61
C ILE A 109 -5.18 -12.77 -2.77
N ASP A 110 -4.22 -13.51 -3.27
CA ASP A 110 -2.99 -13.84 -2.54
C ASP A 110 -2.19 -12.58 -2.22
N THR A 111 -2.02 -11.68 -3.19
CA THR A 111 -1.24 -10.46 -2.97
C THR A 111 -1.99 -9.44 -2.12
N ASN A 112 -3.22 -9.07 -2.53
CA ASN A 112 -3.93 -7.92 -1.94
C ASN A 112 -4.54 -8.25 -0.58
N VAL A 113 -4.91 -9.51 -0.34
CA VAL A 113 -5.58 -9.93 0.90
C VAL A 113 -4.63 -10.74 1.78
N LYS A 114 -4.17 -11.91 1.31
CA LYS A 114 -3.32 -12.79 2.12
C LYS A 114 -1.97 -12.14 2.44
N GLY A 115 -1.35 -11.44 1.46
CA GLY A 115 -0.10 -10.70 1.69
C GLY A 115 -0.21 -9.64 2.79
N LEU A 116 -1.29 -8.86 2.78
CA LEU A 116 -1.59 -7.90 3.85
C LEU A 116 -1.81 -8.59 5.19
N LEU A 117 -2.58 -9.68 5.22
CA LEU A 117 -2.85 -10.46 6.42
C LEU A 117 -1.57 -11.08 7.01
N ASN A 118 -0.72 -11.69 6.17
CA ASN A 118 0.54 -12.30 6.59
C ASN A 118 1.40 -11.30 7.37
N LEU A 119 1.64 -10.13 6.78
CA LEU A 119 2.51 -9.13 7.40
C LEU A 119 1.85 -8.50 8.64
N SER A 120 0.58 -8.14 8.55
CA SER A 120 -0.15 -7.56 9.69
C SER A 120 -0.19 -8.53 10.87
N ARG A 121 -0.46 -9.83 10.62
CA ARG A 121 -0.49 -10.89 11.65
C ARG A 121 0.90 -11.13 12.26
N PHE A 122 1.97 -10.98 11.48
CA PHE A 122 3.33 -11.13 11.99
C PHE A 122 3.76 -9.95 12.87
N ILE A 123 3.46 -8.71 12.43
CA ILE A 123 3.92 -7.48 13.11
C ILE A 123 3.02 -7.11 14.31
N SER A 124 1.69 -7.27 14.20
CA SER A 124 0.77 -6.78 15.24
C SER A 124 1.00 -7.32 16.64
N PRO A 125 1.38 -8.61 16.87
CA PRO A 125 1.67 -9.08 18.23
C PRO A 125 2.83 -8.34 18.90
N MET A 126 3.82 -7.93 18.13
CA MET A 126 4.95 -7.15 18.66
C MET A 126 4.52 -5.72 19.02
N MET A 127 3.63 -5.11 18.22
CA MET A 127 3.01 -3.82 18.54
C MET A 127 2.13 -3.93 19.80
N VAL A 128 1.35 -5.02 19.93
CA VAL A 128 0.53 -5.32 21.12
C VAL A 128 1.41 -5.40 22.37
N GLN A 129 2.50 -6.16 22.30
CA GLN A 129 3.45 -6.28 23.42
C GLN A 129 4.08 -4.94 23.81
N ARG A 130 4.35 -4.07 22.82
CA ARG A 130 4.88 -2.71 23.03
C ARG A 130 3.82 -1.73 23.54
N GLY A 131 2.53 -2.00 23.32
CA GLY A 131 1.41 -1.10 23.66
C GLY A 131 1.30 0.13 22.76
N SER A 132 1.88 0.09 21.55
CA SER A 132 1.83 1.20 20.60
C SER A 132 2.15 0.75 19.18
N GLY A 133 1.58 1.44 18.18
CA GLY A 133 1.84 1.18 16.78
C GLY A 133 0.81 1.87 15.87
N HIS A 134 1.11 1.91 14.57
CA HIS A 134 0.18 2.41 13.58
C HIS A 134 0.24 1.54 12.32
N ILE A 135 -0.86 0.91 11.95
CA ILE A 135 -1.00 0.16 10.69
C ILE A 135 -1.78 1.03 9.71
N ILE A 136 -1.20 1.28 8.53
CA ILE A 136 -1.84 2.05 7.46
C ILE A 136 -1.98 1.14 6.25
N ASN A 137 -3.21 0.85 5.86
CA ASN A 137 -3.52 0.00 4.71
C ASN A 137 -3.85 0.87 3.49
N ILE A 138 -3.22 0.58 2.35
CA ILE A 138 -3.58 1.23 1.08
C ILE A 138 -4.76 0.49 0.46
N GLY A 139 -5.93 1.09 0.64
CA GLY A 139 -7.19 0.64 0.04
C GLY A 139 -7.34 1.05 -1.42
N SER A 140 -8.55 1.39 -1.79
CA SER A 140 -8.93 1.98 -3.08
C SER A 140 -10.39 2.43 -3.03
N ILE A 141 -10.79 3.37 -3.89
CA ILE A 141 -12.20 3.62 -4.21
C ILE A 141 -12.90 2.33 -4.65
N ALA A 142 -12.17 1.42 -5.31
CA ALA A 142 -12.67 0.09 -5.72
C ALA A 142 -13.13 -0.80 -4.56
N GLY A 143 -12.69 -0.51 -3.33
CA GLY A 143 -13.17 -1.18 -2.12
C GLY A 143 -14.45 -0.54 -1.54
N LYS A 144 -14.83 0.64 -1.99
CA LYS A 144 -16.03 1.38 -1.60
C LYS A 144 -17.15 1.23 -2.61
N GLU A 145 -16.78 1.16 -3.90
CA GLU A 145 -17.70 1.11 -5.03
C GLU A 145 -17.19 0.10 -6.07
N VAL A 146 -18.12 -0.58 -6.73
CA VAL A 146 -17.81 -1.53 -7.80
C VAL A 146 -17.93 -0.84 -9.16
N TYR A 147 -17.03 -1.17 -10.09
CA TYR A 147 -17.09 -0.70 -11.46
C TYR A 147 -17.09 -1.87 -12.46
N PRO A 148 -17.59 -1.68 -13.68
CA PRO A 148 -17.64 -2.74 -14.69
C PRO A 148 -16.29 -3.42 -14.91
N ASN A 149 -16.29 -4.75 -14.97
CA ASN A 149 -15.12 -5.60 -15.15
C ASN A 149 -14.07 -5.54 -14.00
N GLY A 150 -14.34 -4.80 -12.92
CA GLY A 150 -13.47 -4.70 -11.76
C GLY A 150 -13.49 -5.91 -10.82
N ASN A 151 -14.52 -6.74 -10.95
CA ASN A 151 -14.84 -7.98 -10.20
C ASN A 151 -13.93 -8.31 -9.00
N ILE A 152 -12.96 -9.21 -9.13
CA ILE A 152 -12.11 -9.64 -8.00
C ILE A 152 -11.23 -8.52 -7.46
N TYR A 153 -10.73 -7.59 -8.28
CA TYR A 153 -9.98 -6.45 -7.73
C TYR A 153 -10.85 -5.63 -6.76
N CYS A 154 -12.09 -5.32 -7.12
CA CYS A 154 -13.03 -4.65 -6.22
C CYS A 154 -13.27 -5.48 -4.96
N ALA A 155 -13.49 -6.79 -5.11
CA ALA A 155 -13.69 -7.69 -3.97
C ALA A 155 -12.48 -7.73 -3.03
N THR A 156 -11.23 -7.78 -3.56
CA THR A 156 -10.03 -7.74 -2.72
C THR A 156 -9.88 -6.41 -1.99
N LYS A 157 -10.21 -5.29 -2.62
CA LYS A 157 -10.14 -3.97 -1.98
C LYS A 157 -11.29 -3.75 -0.98
N ALA A 158 -12.47 -4.34 -1.20
CA ALA A 158 -13.53 -4.39 -0.20
C ALA A 158 -13.14 -5.26 1.01
N ALA A 159 -12.42 -6.37 0.77
CA ALA A 159 -11.84 -7.16 1.86
C ALA A 159 -10.83 -6.36 2.68
N VAL A 160 -9.93 -5.60 2.03
CA VAL A 160 -8.98 -4.70 2.73
C VAL A 160 -9.72 -3.66 3.57
N ASP A 161 -10.80 -3.06 3.06
CA ASP A 161 -11.63 -2.11 3.80
C ASP A 161 -12.24 -2.75 5.06
N SER A 162 -12.83 -3.92 4.92
CA SER A 162 -13.41 -4.67 6.05
C SER A 162 -12.34 -5.11 7.05
N LEU A 163 -11.22 -5.67 6.58
CA LEU A 163 -10.10 -6.07 7.44
C LEU A 163 -9.51 -4.90 8.21
N THR A 164 -9.41 -3.71 7.59
CA THR A 164 -8.92 -2.50 8.27
C THR A 164 -9.84 -2.14 9.44
N LYS A 165 -11.15 -2.24 9.26
CA LYS A 165 -12.13 -2.00 10.32
C LYS A 165 -12.04 -3.04 11.44
N ALA A 166 -11.92 -4.32 11.09
CA ALA A 166 -11.75 -5.42 12.05
C ALA A 166 -10.46 -5.24 12.87
N MET A 167 -9.32 -5.04 12.21
CA MET A 167 -8.04 -4.78 12.89
C MET A 167 -8.13 -3.59 13.84
N ARG A 168 -8.85 -2.52 13.47
CA ARG A 168 -9.03 -1.35 14.32
C ARG A 168 -9.77 -1.67 15.60
N ILE A 169 -10.81 -2.51 15.52
CA ILE A 169 -11.59 -2.96 16.69
C ILE A 169 -10.72 -3.85 17.58
N ASP A 170 -10.05 -4.85 16.99
CA ASP A 170 -9.30 -5.86 17.74
C ASP A 170 -8.05 -5.29 18.41
N LEU A 171 -7.42 -4.29 17.79
CA LEU A 171 -6.16 -3.70 18.28
C LEU A 171 -6.36 -2.42 19.12
N LEU A 172 -7.60 -1.90 19.20
CA LEU A 172 -7.93 -0.72 20.02
C LEU A 172 -7.52 -0.86 21.48
N PRO A 173 -7.79 -1.99 22.19
CA PRO A 173 -7.43 -2.12 23.60
C PRO A 173 -5.93 -2.05 23.88
N TYR A 174 -5.11 -2.20 22.84
CA TYR A 174 -3.65 -2.24 22.94
C TYR A 174 -2.97 -0.94 22.49
N GLY A 175 -3.75 0.13 22.27
CA GLY A 175 -3.21 1.44 21.87
C GLY A 175 -2.65 1.49 20.44
N ILE A 176 -3.08 0.58 19.57
CA ILE A 176 -2.62 0.53 18.17
C ILE A 176 -3.66 1.21 17.28
N ARG A 177 -3.18 2.16 16.47
CA ARG A 177 -4.01 2.82 15.46
C ARG A 177 -4.06 2.00 14.18
N VAL A 178 -5.21 2.00 13.51
CA VAL A 178 -5.36 1.36 12.20
C VAL A 178 -6.14 2.29 11.28
N SER A 179 -5.50 2.67 10.18
CA SER A 179 -6.00 3.62 9.18
C SER A 179 -6.09 3.00 7.80
N GLN A 180 -6.95 3.56 6.97
CA GLN A 180 -6.96 3.28 5.53
C GLN A 180 -6.78 4.58 4.75
N VAL A 181 -5.95 4.54 3.71
CA VAL A 181 -5.94 5.54 2.64
C VAL A 181 -6.43 4.85 1.38
N ALA A 182 -7.54 5.32 0.82
CA ALA A 182 -8.24 4.73 -0.31
C ALA A 182 -8.15 5.67 -1.53
N PRO A 183 -7.17 5.52 -2.42
CA PRO A 183 -7.05 6.38 -3.59
C PRO A 183 -8.06 6.03 -4.68
N GLY A 184 -8.43 7.05 -5.47
CA GLY A 184 -9.05 6.93 -6.77
C GLY A 184 -8.04 6.57 -7.86
N ALA A 185 -8.18 7.17 -9.04
CA ALA A 185 -7.26 6.93 -10.17
C ALA A 185 -5.90 7.59 -9.93
N VAL A 186 -4.85 6.79 -9.80
CA VAL A 186 -3.45 7.21 -9.60
C VAL A 186 -2.63 6.75 -10.79
N GLU A 187 -1.92 7.65 -11.44
CA GLU A 187 -1.02 7.31 -12.54
C GLU A 187 0.29 6.74 -11.99
N THR A 188 0.46 5.44 -12.19
CA THR A 188 1.64 4.66 -11.77
C THR A 188 1.84 3.46 -12.70
N GLU A 189 2.87 2.64 -12.46
CA GLU A 189 3.05 1.35 -13.14
C GLU A 189 1.86 0.37 -12.92
N PHE A 190 0.92 0.67 -12.03
CA PHE A 190 -0.22 -0.18 -11.71
C PHE A 190 -1.06 -0.52 -12.95
N SER A 191 -1.34 0.45 -13.83
CA SER A 191 -2.10 0.21 -15.06
C SER A 191 -1.32 -0.62 -16.07
N VAL A 192 0.01 -0.45 -16.15
CA VAL A 192 0.87 -1.30 -17.00
C VAL A 192 0.85 -2.75 -16.51
N VAL A 193 0.95 -2.97 -15.20
CA VAL A 193 0.84 -4.32 -14.60
C VAL A 193 -0.55 -4.90 -14.85
N ARG A 194 -1.61 -4.12 -14.68
CA ARG A 194 -3.00 -4.54 -14.91
C ARG A 194 -3.25 -5.04 -16.33
N PHE A 195 -2.64 -4.40 -17.30
CA PHE A 195 -2.77 -4.74 -18.71
C PHE A 195 -1.58 -5.54 -19.27
N GLU A 196 -0.85 -6.23 -18.38
CA GLU A 196 0.19 -7.21 -18.75
C GLU A 196 1.27 -6.63 -19.69
N GLY A 197 1.62 -5.35 -19.51
CA GLY A 197 2.64 -4.65 -20.28
C GLY A 197 2.10 -3.79 -21.43
N ASP A 198 0.79 -3.77 -21.68
CA ASP A 198 0.17 -2.89 -22.68
C ASP A 198 0.19 -1.43 -22.19
N GLU A 199 1.26 -0.72 -22.53
CA GLU A 199 1.48 0.66 -22.12
C GLU A 199 0.48 1.63 -22.77
N GLU A 200 0.04 1.39 -24.00
CA GLU A 200 -0.91 2.25 -24.69
C GLU A 200 -2.28 2.20 -24.02
N ARG A 201 -2.72 1.00 -23.71
CA ARG A 201 -3.95 0.80 -22.94
C ARG A 201 -3.83 1.38 -21.53
N ALA A 202 -2.68 1.23 -20.88
CA ALA A 202 -2.43 1.82 -19.57
C ALA A 202 -2.52 3.34 -19.58
N LYS A 203 -1.95 4.01 -20.59
CA LYS A 203 -2.04 5.46 -20.79
C LYS A 203 -3.47 5.94 -21.09
N SER A 204 -4.24 5.15 -21.86
CA SER A 204 -5.62 5.49 -22.22
C SER A 204 -6.57 5.62 -21.01
N VAL A 205 -6.27 4.97 -19.89
CA VAL A 205 -7.04 5.07 -18.64
C VAL A 205 -7.11 6.52 -18.16
N TYR A 206 -6.01 7.26 -18.31
CA TYR A 206 -5.85 8.62 -17.79
C TYR A 206 -6.12 9.70 -18.83
N ALA A 207 -6.51 9.33 -20.06
CA ALA A 207 -6.77 10.29 -21.12
C ALA A 207 -7.96 11.22 -20.79
N GLY A 208 -7.76 12.53 -21.02
CA GLY A 208 -8.79 13.55 -20.86
C GLY A 208 -8.97 14.11 -19.45
N TYR A 209 -8.17 13.71 -18.47
CA TYR A 209 -8.16 14.31 -17.12
C TYR A 209 -6.79 14.17 -16.45
N LYS A 210 -6.57 14.96 -15.40
CA LYS A 210 -5.37 14.87 -14.56
C LYS A 210 -5.61 13.85 -13.43
N PRO A 211 -4.97 12.68 -13.44
CA PRO A 211 -5.05 11.70 -12.35
C PRO A 211 -4.28 12.20 -11.12
N LEU A 212 -4.43 11.50 -9.99
CA LEU A 212 -3.49 11.63 -8.87
C LEU A 212 -2.12 11.12 -9.29
N SER A 213 -1.09 11.76 -8.77
CA SER A 213 0.26 11.21 -8.74
C SER A 213 0.45 10.30 -7.51
N ALA A 214 1.45 9.43 -7.55
CA ALA A 214 1.85 8.66 -6.38
C ALA A 214 2.27 9.57 -5.20
N GLY A 215 2.80 10.76 -5.49
CA GLY A 215 3.15 11.79 -4.50
C GLY A 215 1.94 12.30 -3.74
N ASP A 216 0.83 12.60 -4.44
CA ASP A 216 -0.39 13.09 -3.80
C ASP A 216 -0.92 12.10 -2.76
N VAL A 217 -0.85 10.79 -3.06
CA VAL A 217 -1.27 9.74 -2.13
C VAL A 217 -0.27 9.62 -0.97
N ALA A 218 1.03 9.70 -1.24
CA ALA A 218 2.06 9.62 -0.22
C ALA A 218 1.98 10.78 0.79
N ASP A 219 1.63 11.99 0.34
CA ASP A 219 1.41 13.15 1.19
C ASP A 219 0.23 12.92 2.17
N VAL A 220 -0.85 12.30 1.70
CA VAL A 220 -1.98 11.91 2.56
C VAL A 220 -1.57 10.82 3.57
N VAL A 221 -0.79 9.81 3.13
CA VAL A 221 -0.29 8.75 4.03
C VAL A 221 0.60 9.34 5.12
N LEU A 222 1.51 10.26 4.76
CA LEU A 222 2.37 10.94 5.73
C LEU A 222 1.54 11.78 6.71
N TRP A 223 0.56 12.56 6.22
CA TRP A 223 -0.34 13.33 7.06
C TRP A 223 -1.11 12.46 8.06
N VAL A 224 -1.65 11.32 7.61
CA VAL A 224 -2.32 10.33 8.50
C VAL A 224 -1.36 9.81 9.57
N ALA A 225 -0.12 9.50 9.20
CA ALA A 225 0.90 8.98 10.10
C ALA A 225 1.32 9.98 11.19
N GLN A 226 1.37 11.27 10.82
CA GLN A 226 1.85 12.36 11.68
C GLN A 226 0.83 12.83 12.74
N GLN A 227 -0.39 12.33 12.72
CA GLN A 227 -1.39 12.72 13.71
C GLN A 227 -0.97 12.32 15.13
N PRO A 228 -1.31 13.14 16.15
CA PRO A 228 -0.94 12.83 17.55
C PRO A 228 -1.50 11.46 17.97
N PRO A 229 -0.89 10.79 18.96
CA PRO A 229 -1.25 9.40 19.32
C PRO A 229 -2.73 9.18 19.68
N HIS A 230 -3.41 10.17 20.20
CA HIS A 230 -4.84 10.09 20.56
C HIS A 230 -5.79 10.31 19.36
N VAL A 231 -5.24 10.67 18.18
CA VAL A 231 -6.01 10.87 16.96
C VAL A 231 -5.78 9.70 16.01
N ASN A 232 -6.86 9.02 15.64
CA ASN A 232 -6.85 8.00 14.61
C ASN A 232 -7.68 8.46 13.40
N ILE A 233 -7.03 8.81 12.31
CA ILE A 233 -7.70 9.02 11.02
C ILE A 233 -8.10 7.65 10.49
N SER A 234 -9.37 7.31 10.60
CA SER A 234 -9.82 5.93 10.34
C SER A 234 -9.83 5.56 8.86
N ASP A 235 -10.23 6.49 8.00
CA ASP A 235 -10.41 6.26 6.56
C ASP A 235 -10.31 7.59 5.80
N VAL A 236 -9.55 7.61 4.71
CA VAL A 236 -9.42 8.76 3.81
C VAL A 236 -9.61 8.30 2.38
N LEU A 237 -10.68 8.77 1.74
CA LEU A 237 -10.87 8.63 0.31
C LEU A 237 -10.27 9.85 -0.39
N VAL A 238 -9.27 9.66 -1.26
CA VAL A 238 -8.62 10.72 -2.03
C VAL A 238 -8.75 10.43 -3.52
N MET A 239 -9.32 11.37 -4.27
CA MET A 239 -9.62 11.20 -5.70
C MET A 239 -9.11 12.38 -6.52
N PRO A 240 -8.82 12.18 -7.82
CA PRO A 240 -8.67 13.31 -8.74
C PRO A 240 -9.91 14.21 -8.68
N ALA A 241 -9.73 15.53 -8.80
CA ALA A 241 -10.87 16.46 -8.84
C ALA A 241 -11.85 16.16 -10.00
N ALA A 242 -11.36 15.49 -11.03
CA ALA A 242 -12.18 15.06 -12.18
C ALA A 242 -12.90 13.72 -11.98
N GLN A 243 -12.73 13.05 -10.84
CA GLN A 243 -13.37 11.75 -10.55
C GLN A 243 -14.44 11.92 -9.48
N ALA A 244 -15.68 11.58 -9.78
CA ALA A 244 -16.79 11.66 -8.85
C ALA A 244 -17.13 10.31 -8.18
N SER A 245 -16.83 9.18 -8.84
CA SER A 245 -17.05 7.82 -8.34
C SER A 245 -16.02 6.86 -8.95
N ALA A 246 -16.10 5.56 -8.63
CA ALA A 246 -15.22 4.56 -9.22
C ALA A 246 -15.27 4.50 -10.75
N SER A 247 -16.37 4.92 -11.37
CA SER A 247 -16.61 4.85 -12.82
C SER A 247 -16.98 6.18 -13.49
N ILE A 248 -17.21 7.26 -12.73
CA ILE A 248 -17.66 8.55 -13.29
C ILE A 248 -16.50 9.55 -13.26
N PHE A 249 -16.10 9.99 -14.44
CA PHE A 249 -15.04 10.96 -14.68
C PHE A 249 -15.51 12.10 -15.56
N HIS A 250 -15.10 13.31 -15.24
CA HIS A 250 -15.23 14.45 -16.12
C HIS A 250 -13.99 14.53 -17.03
N LYS A 251 -14.12 14.06 -18.28
CA LYS A 251 -13.05 14.07 -19.27
C LYS A 251 -13.19 15.24 -20.21
N LYS A 252 -12.07 15.93 -20.50
CA LYS A 252 -11.96 16.97 -21.52
C LYS A 252 -11.03 16.46 -22.61
N PHE A 253 -11.55 16.30 -23.81
CA PHE A 253 -10.82 15.88 -25.00
C PHE A 253 -10.58 17.07 -25.91
#